data_aa7fab1e4884501d9652153c3d38ab3e
#
_entry.id   aa7fab1e4884501d9652153c3d38ab3e
#
_cell.length_a   1.000
_cell.length_b   1.000
_cell.length_c   1.000
_cell.angle_alpha   90.00
_cell.angle_beta   90.00
_cell.angle_gamma   90.00
#
_symmetry.space_group_name_H-M   'P 1'
#
loop_
_entity.id
_entity.type
_entity.pdbx_description
1 polymer ?
#
loop_
_entity_poly.entity_id
_entity_poly.type
_entity_poly.pdbx_seq_one_letter_code
_entity_poly.pdbx_strand_id
1 'polypeptide(L)' 'MTQSELERAQEAMQQQWYDLVMAEQRGSSLDVLEHMYDTYILLAEEYNRCYEASQQERQASLRNVA' A
#
# COMPACT_ATOMS: atom_id res chain seq x y z
N MET A 1 12.95 2.20 -8.71
CA MET A 1 11.53 1.82 -8.61
C MET A 1 10.70 2.63 -9.59
N THR A 2 9.79 2.01 -10.31
CA THR A 2 9.00 2.67 -11.35
C THR A 2 7.69 3.22 -10.80
N GLN A 3 7.13 4.20 -11.50
CA GLN A 3 5.82 4.75 -11.20
C GLN A 3 4.74 3.65 -11.23
N SER A 4 4.88 2.71 -12.15
CA SER A 4 3.98 1.58 -12.30
C SER A 4 3.92 0.68 -11.06
N GLU A 5 5.07 0.45 -10.42
CA GLU A 5 5.15 -0.35 -9.19
C GLU A 5 4.47 0.37 -8.03
N LEU A 6 4.66 1.68 -7.93
CA LEU A 6 4.03 2.49 -6.89
C LEU A 6 2.50 2.48 -7.07
N GLU A 7 2.03 2.64 -8.30
CA GLU A 7 0.59 2.59 -8.60
C GLU A 7 -0.02 1.25 -8.25
N ARG A 8 0.66 0.14 -8.56
CA ARG A 8 0.19 -1.20 -8.21
C ARG A 8 0.09 -1.40 -6.71
N ALA A 9 1.08 -0.91 -5.97
CA ALA A 9 1.07 -1.01 -4.52
C ALA A 9 -0.10 -0.20 -3.94
N GLN A 10 -0.37 0.97 -4.49
CA GLN A 10 -1.49 1.80 -4.08
C GLN A 10 -2.83 1.13 -4.37
N GLU A 11 -3.00 0.58 -5.56
CA GLU A 11 -4.21 -0.12 -5.95
C GLU A 11 -4.47 -1.34 -5.06
N ALA A 12 -3.44 -2.13 -4.76
CA ALA A 12 -3.57 -3.29 -3.90
C ALA A 12 -4.02 -2.88 -2.49
N MET A 13 -3.45 -1.80 -1.96
CA MET A 13 -3.82 -1.27 -0.65
C MET A 13 -5.27 -0.80 -0.63
N GLN A 14 -5.69 -0.05 -1.65
CA GLN A 14 -7.05 0.47 -1.76
C GLN A 14 -8.07 -0.66 -1.91
N GLN A 15 -7.75 -1.67 -2.70
CA GLN A 15 -8.63 -2.82 -2.91
C GLN A 15 -8.82 -3.60 -1.60
N GLN A 16 -7.75 -3.80 -0.86
CA GLN A 16 -7.83 -4.50 0.42
C GLN A 16 -8.65 -3.70 1.43
N TRP A 17 -8.51 -2.40 1.44
CA TRP A 17 -9.34 -1.54 2.31
C TRP A 17 -10.81 -1.65 1.97
N TYR A 18 -11.15 -1.62 0.69
CA TYR A 18 -12.52 -1.78 0.22
C TYR A 18 -13.09 -3.12 0.66
N ASP A 19 -12.34 -4.21 0.47
CA ASP A 19 -12.75 -5.54 0.86
C ASP A 19 -12.99 -5.63 2.37
N LEU A 20 -12.14 -4.99 3.16
CA LEU A 20 -12.27 -4.95 4.61
C LEU A 20 -13.57 -4.25 5.02
N VAL A 21 -13.85 -3.10 4.44
CA VAL A 21 -15.07 -2.33 4.74
C VAL A 21 -16.31 -3.14 4.37
N MET A 22 -16.31 -3.78 3.21
CA MET A 22 -17.43 -4.61 2.76
C MET A 22 -17.64 -5.83 3.65
N ALA A 23 -16.55 -6.46 4.10
CA ALA A 23 -16.63 -7.59 5.02
C ALA A 23 -17.22 -7.18 6.36
N GLU A 24 -16.84 -6.00 6.84
CA GLU A 24 -17.38 -5.45 8.08
C GLU A 24 -18.88 -5.19 7.97
N GLN A 25 -19.32 -4.61 6.85
CA GLN A 25 -20.75 -4.35 6.60
C GLN A 25 -21.56 -5.64 6.50
N ARG A 26 -20.97 -6.72 6.00
CA ARG A 26 -21.63 -8.02 5.91
C ARG A 26 -21.68 -8.75 7.23
N GLY A 27 -21.01 -8.26 8.25
CA GLY A 27 -20.97 -8.88 9.56
C GLY A 27 -20.03 -10.07 9.64
N SER A 28 -18.92 -10.02 8.93
CA SER A 28 -17.89 -11.07 9.00
C SER A 28 -17.37 -11.23 10.42
N SER A 29 -16.87 -12.42 10.77
CA SER A 29 -16.36 -12.69 12.10
C SER A 29 -15.13 -11.82 12.41
N LEU A 30 -14.88 -11.61 13.70
CA LEU A 30 -13.73 -10.83 14.15
C LEU A 30 -12.42 -11.43 13.64
N ASP A 31 -12.29 -12.76 13.64
CA ASP A 31 -11.10 -13.44 13.15
C ASP A 31 -10.82 -13.10 11.68
N VAL A 32 -11.86 -13.10 10.86
CA VAL A 32 -11.74 -12.76 9.44
C VAL A 32 -11.33 -11.30 9.28
N LEU A 33 -11.96 -10.40 10.03
CA LEU A 33 -11.66 -8.97 9.96
C LEU A 33 -10.22 -8.67 10.40
N GLU A 34 -9.76 -9.32 11.46
CA GLU A 34 -8.37 -9.17 11.91
C GLU A 34 -7.38 -9.62 10.86
N HIS A 35 -7.66 -10.76 10.22
CA HIS A 35 -6.79 -11.27 9.17
C HIS A 35 -6.73 -10.30 7.98
N MET A 36 -7.88 -9.77 7.57
CA MET A 36 -7.96 -8.79 6.48
C MET A 36 -7.24 -7.49 6.84
N TYR A 37 -7.35 -7.06 8.09
CA TYR A 37 -6.67 -5.85 8.57
C TYR A 37 -5.16 -6.05 8.57
N ASP A 38 -4.67 -7.21 9.02
CA ASP A 38 -3.25 -7.53 8.98
C ASP A 38 -2.71 -7.50 7.55
N THR A 39 -3.47 -8.05 6.61
CA THR A 39 -3.11 -8.01 5.20
C THR A 39 -3.03 -6.56 4.70
N TYR A 40 -3.97 -5.72 5.09
CA TYR A 40 -3.96 -4.31 4.74
C TYR A 40 -2.70 -3.61 5.25
N ILE A 41 -2.31 -3.88 6.50
CA ILE A 41 -1.11 -3.29 7.09
C ILE A 41 0.14 -3.68 6.30
N LEU A 42 0.25 -4.96 5.90
CA LEU A 42 1.38 -5.41 5.09
C LEU A 42 1.44 -4.70 3.75
N LEU A 43 0.29 -4.51 3.11
CA LEU A 43 0.22 -3.78 1.84
C LEU A 43 0.57 -2.30 2.01
N ALA A 44 0.14 -1.70 3.12
CA ALA A 44 0.46 -0.31 3.43
C ALA A 44 1.96 -0.13 3.68
N GLU A 45 2.60 -1.08 4.36
CA GLU A 45 4.04 -1.06 4.57
C GLU A 45 4.80 -1.18 3.25
N GLU A 46 4.34 -2.04 2.36
CA GLU A 46 4.93 -2.18 1.04
C GLU A 46 4.78 -0.91 0.21
N TYR A 47 3.60 -0.29 0.25
CA TYR A 47 3.39 1.00 -0.40
C TYR A 47 4.36 2.05 0.12
N ASN A 48 4.53 2.13 1.43
CA ASN A 48 5.44 3.09 2.04
C ASN A 48 6.89 2.87 1.58
N ARG A 49 7.34 1.62 1.48
CA ARG A 49 8.68 1.31 0.99
C ARG A 49 8.86 1.74 -0.45
N CYS A 50 7.86 1.49 -1.28
CA CYS A 50 7.88 1.91 -2.69
C CYS A 50 7.91 3.42 -2.81
N TYR A 51 7.13 4.10 -1.99
CA TYR A 51 7.07 5.56 -1.97
C TYR A 51 8.41 6.16 -1.55
N GLU A 52 9.01 5.64 -0.49
CA GLU A 52 10.31 6.11 -0.02
C GLU A 52 11.40 5.89 -1.05
N ALA A 53 11.43 4.73 -1.70
CA ALA A 53 12.39 4.44 -2.76
C ALA A 53 12.23 5.42 -3.92
N SER A 54 10.99 5.73 -4.30
CA SER A 54 10.71 6.69 -5.36
C SER A 54 11.21 8.10 -4.99
N GLN A 55 11.01 8.51 -3.74
CA GLN A 55 11.50 9.80 -3.26
C GLN A 55 13.02 9.87 -3.25
N GLN A 56 13.69 8.81 -2.83
CA GLN A 56 15.15 8.74 -2.81
C GLN A 56 15.73 8.84 -4.23
N GLU A 57 15.13 8.15 -5.18
CA GLU A 57 15.54 8.23 -6.58
C GLU A 57 15.39 9.65 -7.12
N ARG A 58 14.29 10.32 -6.78
CA ARG A 58 14.05 11.72 -7.20
C ARG A 58 15.08 12.66 -6.61
N GLN A 59 15.40 12.50 -5.32
CA GLN A 59 16.39 13.32 -4.65
C GLN A 59 17.79 13.10 -5.23
N ALA A 60 18.14 11.86 -5.53
CA ALA A 60 19.43 11.53 -6.15
C ALA A 60 19.55 12.20 -7.53
N SER A 61 18.49 12.18 -8.33
CA SER A 61 18.47 12.82 -9.62
C SER A 61 18.67 14.35 -9.51
N LEU A 62 18.02 14.97 -8.53
CA LEU A 62 18.15 16.41 -8.30
C LEU A 62 19.57 16.79 -7.88
N ARG A 63 20.21 15.97 -7.06
CA ARG A 63 21.61 16.20 -6.65
C ARG A 63 22.56 16.12 -7.82
N ASN A 64 22.30 15.18 -8.73
CA ASN A 64 23.18 14.95 -9.89
C ASN A 64 23.05 16.05 -10.94
N VAL A 65 21.97 16.80 -10.93
CA VAL A 65 21.74 17.89 -11.87
C VAL A 65 22.49 19.17 -11.46
N ALA A 66 22.78 19.29 -10.19
CA ALA A 66 23.54 20.43 -9.67
C ALA A 66 25.02 20.31 -10.03
#